data_7740e6763d70ff16523f27f061439f90
#
_entry.id   7740e6763d70ff16523f27f061439f90
#
_cell.length_a   1.000
_cell.length_b   1.000
_cell.length_c   1.000
_cell.angle_alpha   90.00
_cell.angle_beta   90.00
_cell.angle_gamma   90.00
#
_symmetry.space_group_name_H-M   'P 1'
#
loop_
_entity.id
_entity.type
_entity.pdbx_description
1 polymer ?
#
loop_
_entity_poly.entity_id
_entity_poly.type
_entity_poly.pdbx_seq_one_letter_code
_entity_poly.pdbx_strand_id
1 'polypeptide(L)'
;MKKIPMRKCLATNELCPKKDLLRVVKSPEGKVLFDYSSKANGRGAYVKASLEAIDIAEKKGVLNRALETTVPSEVYEALRREVNARKN
;
A
#
# COMPACT_ATOMS: atom_id res chain seq x y z
N MET A 1 -0.82 -28.43 0.01
CA MET A 1 -1.18 -27.28 -0.86
C MET A 1 -0.70 -26.00 -0.25
N LYS A 2 -0.02 -25.19 -1.06
CA LYS A 2 0.43 -23.88 -0.59
C LYS A 2 -0.71 -22.90 -0.61
N LYS A 3 -0.97 -22.25 0.50
CA LYS A 3 -1.97 -21.20 0.56
C LYS A 3 -1.33 -19.88 0.11
N ILE A 4 -2.01 -19.18 -0.77
CA ILE A 4 -1.58 -17.84 -1.17
C ILE A 4 -1.86 -16.89 -0.01
N PRO A 5 -0.85 -16.13 0.47
CA PRO A 5 -1.10 -15.19 1.56
C PRO A 5 -2.10 -14.12 1.11
N MET A 6 -3.11 -13.92 1.94
CA MET A 6 -4.13 -12.89 1.68
C MET A 6 -3.96 -11.76 2.69
N ARG A 7 -4.15 -10.55 2.23
CA ARG A 7 -4.12 -9.37 3.08
C ARG A 7 -5.30 -8.47 2.74
N LYS A 8 -5.70 -7.68 3.69
CA LYS A 8 -6.84 -6.77 3.50
C LYS A 8 -6.36 -5.43 2.95
N CYS A 9 -7.03 -4.99 1.88
CA CYS A 9 -6.82 -3.65 1.35
C CYS A 9 -7.49 -2.64 2.28
N LEU A 10 -6.72 -1.68 2.79
CA LEU A 10 -7.25 -0.68 3.71
C LEU A 10 -8.26 0.26 3.07
N ALA A 11 -8.15 0.47 1.76
CA ALA A 11 -9.04 1.39 1.04
C ALA A 11 -10.41 0.77 0.76
N THR A 12 -10.42 -0.49 0.31
CA THR A 12 -11.66 -1.15 -0.14
C THR A 12 -12.17 -2.21 0.82
N ASN A 13 -11.37 -2.59 1.81
CA ASN A 13 -11.66 -3.67 2.76
C ASN A 13 -11.78 -5.06 2.11
N GLU A 14 -11.32 -5.19 0.89
CA GLU A 14 -11.32 -6.47 0.21
C GLU A 14 -10.11 -7.31 0.60
N LEU A 15 -10.30 -8.62 0.69
CA LEU A 15 -9.18 -9.54 0.85
C LEU A 15 -8.60 -9.83 -0.52
N CYS A 16 -7.31 -9.61 -0.68
CA CYS A 16 -6.62 -9.82 -1.95
C CYS A 16 -5.35 -10.61 -1.76
N PRO A 17 -4.92 -11.37 -2.78
CA PRO A 17 -3.61 -12.00 -2.73
C PRO A 17 -2.54 -10.93 -2.58
N LYS A 18 -1.50 -11.23 -1.83
CA LYS A 18 -0.42 -10.28 -1.57
C LYS A 18 0.16 -9.69 -2.86
N LYS A 19 0.23 -10.47 -3.92
CA LYS A 19 0.75 -10.03 -5.22
C LYS A 19 -0.10 -8.92 -5.86
N ASP A 20 -1.37 -8.82 -5.49
CA ASP A 20 -2.28 -7.81 -6.02
C ASP A 20 -2.34 -6.57 -5.13
N LEU A 21 -1.51 -6.53 -4.11
CA LEU A 21 -1.46 -5.42 -3.16
C LEU A 21 -0.13 -4.71 -3.23
N LEU A 22 -0.16 -3.42 -2.91
CA LEU A 22 1.04 -2.61 -2.77
C LEU A 22 1.24 -2.35 -1.28
N ARG A 23 2.48 -2.48 -0.82
CA ARG A 23 2.80 -2.27 0.58
C ARG A 23 3.42 -0.90 0.78
N VAL A 24 2.85 -0.15 1.71
CA VAL A 24 3.43 1.13 2.15
C VAL A 24 3.95 0.89 3.56
N VAL A 25 5.18 1.30 3.82
CA VAL A 25 5.82 1.06 5.11
C VAL A 25 6.27 2.36 5.74
N LYS A 26 6.11 2.43 7.06
CA LYS A 26 6.73 3.48 7.87
C LYS A 26 7.92 2.84 8.56
N SER A 27 9.13 3.29 8.20
CA SER A 27 10.35 2.73 8.78
C SER A 27 10.46 3.07 10.27
N PRO A 28 11.34 2.37 11.01
CA PRO A 28 11.57 2.72 12.41
C PRO A 28 12.04 4.16 12.60
N GLU A 29 12.62 4.75 11.56
CA GLU A 29 13.07 6.14 11.58
C GLU A 29 11.96 7.14 11.28
N GLY A 30 10.76 6.66 10.96
CA GLY A 30 9.61 7.50 10.68
C GLY A 30 9.41 7.87 9.23
N LYS A 31 10.19 7.32 8.32
CA LYS A 31 10.04 7.56 6.89
C LYS A 31 8.96 6.68 6.29
N VAL A 32 8.10 7.27 5.46
CA VAL A 32 7.06 6.53 4.75
C VAL A 32 7.49 6.36 3.31
N LEU A 33 7.40 5.12 2.82
CA LEU A 33 7.79 4.81 1.44
C LEU A 33 7.00 3.63 0.90
N PHE A 34 6.98 3.51 -0.43
CA PHE A 34 6.43 2.34 -1.09
C PHE A 34 7.48 1.24 -1.04
N ASP A 35 7.13 0.12 -0.43
CA ASP A 35 8.04 -1.01 -0.27
C ASP A 35 7.87 -2.00 -1.42
N TYR A 36 8.74 -1.90 -2.42
CA TYR A 36 8.74 -2.82 -3.57
C TYR A 36 9.01 -4.26 -3.19
N SER A 37 9.87 -4.46 -2.19
CA SER A 37 10.29 -5.80 -1.81
C SER A 37 9.31 -6.50 -0.90
N SER A 38 8.45 -5.74 -0.24
CA SER A 38 7.55 -6.21 0.82
C SER A 38 8.31 -6.80 2.01
N LYS A 39 9.58 -6.47 2.15
CA LYS A 39 10.45 -6.98 3.21
C LYS A 39 11.05 -5.91 4.10
N ALA A 40 10.78 -4.64 3.80
CA ALA A 40 11.33 -3.55 4.61
C ALA A 40 10.80 -3.60 6.03
N ASN A 41 11.68 -3.32 6.98
CA ASN A 41 11.29 -3.28 8.39
C ASN A 41 10.44 -2.04 8.68
N GLY A 42 9.45 -2.23 9.53
CA GLY A 42 8.60 -1.15 9.96
C GLY A 42 7.14 -1.53 9.92
N ARG A 43 6.29 -0.56 10.19
CA ARG A 43 4.84 -0.78 10.18
C ARG A 43 4.34 -0.71 8.74
N GLY A 44 3.73 -1.78 8.27
CA GLY A 44 3.26 -1.88 6.90
C GLY A 44 1.75 -1.77 6.76
N ALA A 45 1.31 -1.26 5.63
CA ALA A 45 -0.10 -1.20 5.28
C ALA A 45 -0.25 -1.59 3.81
N TYR A 46 -1.36 -2.24 3.48
CA TYR A 46 -1.59 -2.75 2.13
C TYR A 46 -2.73 -2.03 1.46
N VAL A 47 -2.55 -1.72 0.18
CA VAL A 47 -3.57 -1.11 -0.66
C VAL A 47 -3.61 -1.88 -1.97
N LYS A 48 -4.81 -2.16 -2.47
CA LYS A 48 -4.98 -2.85 -3.73
C LYS A 48 -4.30 -2.10 -4.88
N ALA A 49 -3.66 -2.82 -5.78
CA ALA A 49 -2.94 -2.25 -6.91
C ALA A 49 -3.91 -1.76 -7.99
N SER A 50 -4.70 -0.75 -7.66
CA SER A 50 -5.61 -0.11 -8.59
C SER A 50 -5.64 1.39 -8.31
N LEU A 51 -5.83 2.19 -9.36
CA LEU A 51 -5.90 3.64 -9.21
C LEU A 51 -7.06 4.05 -8.32
N GLU A 52 -8.17 3.34 -8.43
CA GLU A 52 -9.36 3.58 -7.63
C GLU A 52 -9.08 3.39 -6.13
N ALA A 53 -8.42 2.29 -5.77
CA ALA A 53 -8.09 2.02 -4.38
C ALA A 53 -7.12 3.05 -3.83
N ILE A 54 -6.16 3.47 -4.64
CA ILE A 54 -5.18 4.48 -4.22
C ILE A 54 -5.88 5.82 -3.98
N ASP A 55 -6.79 6.21 -4.87
CA ASP A 55 -7.57 7.45 -4.71
C ASP A 55 -8.40 7.42 -3.43
N ILE A 56 -9.05 6.30 -3.15
CA ILE A 56 -9.84 6.14 -1.93
C ILE A 56 -8.94 6.26 -0.70
N ALA A 57 -7.77 5.61 -0.75
CA ALA A 57 -6.82 5.65 0.36
C ALA A 57 -6.37 7.08 0.65
N GLU A 58 -6.08 7.83 -0.40
CA GLU A 58 -5.64 9.22 -0.26
C GLU A 58 -6.76 10.10 0.30
N LYS A 59 -7.95 10.00 -0.27
CA LYS A 59 -9.09 10.81 0.16
C LYS A 59 -9.52 10.54 1.59
N LYS A 60 -9.53 9.28 1.99
CA LYS A 60 -9.99 8.89 3.32
C LYS A 60 -8.88 8.92 4.38
N GLY A 61 -7.63 9.08 3.97
CA GLY A 61 -6.50 9.12 4.88
C GLY A 61 -6.29 7.80 5.63
N VAL A 62 -6.68 6.68 5.03
CA VAL A 62 -6.57 5.39 5.70
C VAL A 62 -5.12 5.00 6.01
N LEU A 63 -4.19 5.34 5.12
CA LEU A 63 -2.78 5.06 5.35
C LEU A 63 -2.21 5.93 6.46
N ASN A 64 -2.64 7.19 6.52
CA ASN A 64 -2.22 8.10 7.60
C ASN A 64 -2.59 7.52 8.96
N ARG A 65 -3.81 7.01 9.06
CA ARG A 65 -4.29 6.43 10.32
C ARG A 65 -3.59 5.10 10.63
N ALA A 66 -3.43 4.26 9.63
CA ALA A 66 -2.81 2.95 9.83
C ALA A 66 -1.34 3.06 10.23
N LEU A 67 -0.62 4.02 9.65
CA LEU A 67 0.79 4.23 9.91
C LEU A 67 1.05 5.29 10.97
N GLU A 68 -0.01 5.93 11.46
CA GLU A 68 0.07 6.96 12.50
C GLU A 68 1.03 8.10 12.12
N THR A 69 0.96 8.53 10.87
CA THR A 69 1.80 9.60 10.36
C THR A 69 1.18 10.18 9.10
N THR A 70 1.67 11.33 8.67
CA THR A 70 1.23 11.91 7.40
C THR A 70 1.98 11.22 6.26
N VAL A 71 1.24 10.63 5.33
CA VAL A 71 1.82 9.99 4.17
C VAL A 71 2.04 11.04 3.09
N PRO A 72 3.29 11.25 2.63
CA PRO A 72 3.57 12.24 1.59
C PRO A 72 2.88 11.92 0.28
N SER A 73 2.51 12.94 -0.48
CA SER A 73 1.88 12.75 -1.79
C SER A 73 2.78 11.96 -2.75
N GLU A 74 4.09 12.07 -2.59
CA GLU A 74 5.06 11.32 -3.38
C GLU A 74 4.85 9.81 -3.29
N VAL A 75 4.43 9.34 -2.12
CA VAL A 75 4.14 7.92 -1.93
C VAL A 75 2.96 7.50 -2.79
N TYR A 76 1.89 8.29 -2.80
CA TYR A 76 0.73 8.00 -3.64
C TYR A 76 1.08 8.04 -5.12
N GLU A 77 1.94 8.97 -5.52
CA GLU A 77 2.41 9.04 -6.90
C GLU A 77 3.19 7.79 -7.28
N ALA A 78 4.05 7.31 -6.38
CA ALA A 78 4.81 6.09 -6.62
C ALA A 78 3.88 4.88 -6.76
N LEU A 79 2.83 4.81 -5.96
CA LEU A 79 1.84 3.75 -6.05
C LEU A 79 1.13 3.78 -7.40
N ARG A 80 0.74 4.97 -7.86
CA ARG A 80 0.07 5.12 -9.15
C ARG A 80 0.96 4.72 -10.31
N ARG A 81 2.24 5.06 -10.25
CA ARG A 81 3.21 4.66 -11.28
C ARG A 81 3.34 3.15 -11.35
N GLU A 82 3.38 2.50 -10.20
CA GLU A 82 3.47 1.06 -10.15
C GLU A 82 2.25 0.39 -10.78
N VAL A 83 1.06 0.90 -10.50
CA VAL A 83 -0.18 0.38 -11.09
C VAL A 83 -0.14 0.53 -12.61
N ASN A 84 0.28 1.69 -13.10
CA ASN A 84 0.37 1.93 -14.54
C ASN A 84 1.40 1.02 -15.19
N ALA A 85 2.52 0.75 -14.51
CA ALA A 85 3.55 -0.15 -15.02
C ALA A 85 3.03 -1.60 -15.13
N ARG A 86 2.17 -2.01 -14.21
CA ARG A 86 1.61 -3.35 -14.22
C ARG A 86 0.54 -3.59 -15.28
N LYS A 87 -0.01 -2.53 -15.84
CA LYS A 87 -1.07 -2.64 -16.84
C LYS A 87 -0.60 -3.13 -18.20
N ASN A 88 0.66 -3.14 -18.46
CA ASN A 88 1.20 -3.58 -19.76
C ASN A 88 1.56 -5.06 -19.77
#